data_0d6a8a4e8ccce60981de20535d24452f
#
_entry.id   0d6a8a4e8ccce60981de20535d24452f
#
_cell.length_a   1.000
_cell.length_b   1.000
_cell.length_c   1.000
_cell.angle_alpha   90.00
_cell.angle_beta   90.00
_cell.angle_gamma   90.00
#
_symmetry.space_group_name_H-M   'P 1'
#
loop_
_entity.id
_entity.type
_entity.pdbx_description
1 polymer ?
#
loop_
_entity_poly.entity_id
_entity_poly.type
_entity_poly.pdbx_seq_one_letter_code
_entity_poly.pdbx_strand_id
1 'polypeptide(L)'
;MKLNVKPVYVHLVHRSAYMGPCRGGTWEQLERSYDEMMAAENFAKMKEGLEKVYGGEKDICLQELVYLEFLDEFVVRESHFEKVKDEDTDVFLLDGMMGQHLAVNIAKRYRKPMVTVGCCTSTDTTACLRAAGFEGYGSIDLEGTKPILKTLLAKKAIANTRVLSILKGDICSKGVESNIRDFDRLTNQWGIGFKFLNAEDFLQEISGLDAQELERAGALADELMAQAED
;
A
#
# COMPACT_ATOMS: atom_id res chain seq x y z
N MET A 1 -13.71 2.68 0.64
CA MET A 1 -12.45 2.37 -0.10
C MET A 1 -11.57 1.54 0.79
N LYS A 2 -10.83 0.57 0.25
CA LYS A 2 -9.92 -0.29 1.03
C LYS A 2 -8.49 -0.18 0.53
N LEU A 3 -7.53 -0.42 1.42
CA LEU A 3 -6.11 -0.55 1.08
C LEU A 3 -5.76 -2.04 1.00
N ASN A 4 -5.32 -2.49 -0.18
CA ASN A 4 -4.89 -3.86 -0.39
C ASN A 4 -3.40 -3.99 -0.03
N VAL A 5 -3.13 -4.78 0.99
CA VAL A 5 -1.79 -4.97 1.54
C VAL A 5 -1.31 -6.38 1.23
N LYS A 6 -0.17 -6.49 0.55
CA LYS A 6 0.51 -7.76 0.26
C LYS A 6 1.58 -8.02 1.31
N PRO A 7 1.31 -8.90 2.30
CA PRO A 7 2.33 -9.25 3.27
C PRO A 7 3.33 -10.23 2.65
N VAL A 8 4.59 -9.99 2.94
CA VAL A 8 5.73 -10.79 2.44
C VAL A 8 6.67 -11.08 3.59
N TYR A 9 6.92 -12.34 3.85
CA TYR A 9 7.92 -12.80 4.79
C TYR A 9 9.15 -13.29 4.03
N VAL A 10 10.30 -12.74 4.37
CA VAL A 10 11.60 -13.11 3.76
C VAL A 10 12.45 -13.81 4.80
N HIS A 11 13.00 -14.95 4.45
CA HIS A 11 13.97 -15.64 5.30
C HIS A 11 15.23 -15.97 4.52
N LEU A 12 16.37 -15.63 5.12
CA LEU A 12 17.67 -16.01 4.59
C LEU A 12 17.94 -17.46 4.98
N VAL A 13 18.13 -18.31 3.98
CA VAL A 13 18.45 -19.73 4.15
C VAL A 13 19.86 -19.97 3.63
N HIS A 14 20.72 -20.54 4.46
CA HIS A 14 22.08 -20.89 4.06
C HIS A 14 22.08 -22.24 3.33
N ARG A 15 22.86 -22.34 2.25
CA ARG A 15 22.97 -23.57 1.46
C ARG A 15 23.75 -24.67 2.16
N SER A 16 24.68 -24.27 3.01
CA SER A 16 25.57 -25.16 3.76
C SER A 16 25.73 -24.65 5.18
N ALA A 17 26.26 -25.48 6.06
CA ALA A 17 26.62 -25.05 7.39
C ALA A 17 27.57 -23.87 7.33
N TYR A 18 27.20 -22.79 8.01
CA TYR A 18 27.94 -21.53 7.99
C TYR A 18 28.03 -20.94 9.39
N MET A 19 29.24 -20.53 9.77
CA MET A 19 29.50 -19.78 10.99
C MET A 19 30.15 -18.44 10.62
N GLY A 20 29.57 -17.33 11.08
CA GLY A 20 30.03 -16.00 10.75
C GLY A 20 29.54 -14.94 11.73
N PRO A 21 29.76 -13.64 11.44
CA PRO A 21 29.47 -12.55 12.39
C PRO A 21 28.04 -12.51 12.91
N CYS A 22 27.09 -12.91 12.09
CA CYS A 22 25.65 -12.90 12.42
C CYS A 22 25.08 -14.29 12.69
N ARG A 23 25.91 -15.30 12.72
CA ARG A 23 25.48 -16.69 12.92
C ARG A 23 26.50 -17.46 13.72
N GLY A 24 26.09 -17.89 14.89
CA GLY A 24 26.86 -18.74 15.78
C GLY A 24 25.92 -19.68 16.52
N GLY A 25 26.43 -20.76 17.07
CA GLY A 25 25.67 -21.72 17.83
C GLY A 25 26.22 -23.12 17.72
N THR A 26 25.38 -24.12 18.00
CA THR A 26 25.73 -25.53 17.84
C THR A 26 25.77 -25.92 16.36
N TRP A 27 26.38 -27.08 16.03
CA TRP A 27 26.42 -27.56 14.65
C TRP A 27 25.01 -27.69 14.03
N GLU A 28 24.06 -28.17 14.82
CA GLU A 28 22.67 -28.31 14.39
C GLU A 28 22.05 -26.97 14.02
N GLN A 29 22.38 -25.89 14.74
CA GLN A 29 21.91 -24.56 14.47
C GLN A 29 22.57 -23.90 13.24
N LEU A 30 23.69 -24.45 12.77
CA LEU A 30 24.39 -23.98 11.58
C LEU A 30 23.92 -24.69 10.31
N GLU A 31 23.14 -25.76 10.43
CA GLU A 31 22.63 -26.49 9.29
C GLU A 31 21.45 -25.80 8.61
N ARG A 32 21.29 -26.11 7.33
CA ARG A 32 20.16 -25.59 6.52
C ARG A 32 18.79 -25.95 7.10
N SER A 33 18.66 -27.18 7.62
CA SER A 33 17.44 -27.66 8.23
C SER A 33 16.96 -26.81 9.42
N TYR A 34 17.89 -26.22 10.15
CA TYR A 34 17.58 -25.27 11.21
C TYR A 34 17.01 -23.96 10.66
N ASP A 35 17.59 -23.43 9.60
CA ASP A 35 17.05 -22.23 8.92
C ASP A 35 15.63 -22.47 8.39
N GLU A 36 15.40 -23.64 7.78
CA GLU A 36 14.09 -24.02 7.25
C GLU A 36 13.05 -24.16 8.38
N MET A 37 13.43 -24.75 9.51
CA MET A 37 12.58 -24.83 10.69
C MET A 37 12.25 -23.43 11.23
N MET A 38 13.25 -22.58 11.42
CA MET A 38 13.06 -21.21 11.91
C MET A 38 12.22 -20.36 10.95
N ALA A 39 12.40 -20.58 9.64
CA ALA A 39 11.58 -19.91 8.63
C ALA A 39 10.10 -20.28 8.77
N ALA A 40 9.81 -21.58 8.92
CA ALA A 40 8.45 -22.07 9.09
C ALA A 40 7.79 -21.53 10.37
N GLU A 41 8.52 -21.54 11.50
CA GLU A 41 8.03 -21.02 12.77
C GLU A 41 7.73 -19.52 12.70
N ASN A 42 8.66 -18.74 12.14
CA ASN A 42 8.50 -17.28 12.06
C ASN A 42 7.42 -16.88 11.03
N PHE A 43 7.28 -17.62 9.95
CA PHE A 43 6.18 -17.45 9.01
C PHE A 43 4.82 -17.68 9.69
N ALA A 44 4.71 -18.74 10.50
CA ALA A 44 3.49 -18.98 11.26
C ALA A 44 3.20 -17.88 12.27
N LYS A 45 4.22 -17.40 12.99
CA LYS A 45 4.10 -16.26 13.92
C LYS A 45 3.66 -14.98 13.22
N MET A 46 4.24 -14.70 12.05
CA MET A 46 3.81 -13.53 11.26
C MET A 46 2.35 -13.65 10.82
N LYS A 47 1.92 -14.84 10.36
CA LYS A 47 0.53 -15.07 9.97
C LYS A 47 -0.44 -14.83 11.13
N GLU A 48 -0.12 -15.39 12.31
CA GLU A 48 -0.91 -15.16 13.53
C GLU A 48 -0.93 -13.69 13.94
N GLY A 49 0.24 -13.03 13.88
CA GLY A 49 0.37 -11.61 14.18
C GLY A 49 -0.46 -10.72 13.25
N LEU A 50 -0.45 -11.01 11.96
CA LEU A 50 -1.27 -10.29 10.97
C LEU A 50 -2.75 -10.44 11.25
N GLU A 51 -3.22 -11.66 11.54
CA GLU A 51 -4.63 -11.89 11.87
C GLU A 51 -5.02 -11.16 13.16
N LYS A 52 -4.18 -11.20 14.19
CA LYS A 52 -4.42 -10.49 15.45
C LYS A 52 -4.50 -8.98 15.25
N VAL A 53 -3.61 -8.42 14.43
CA VAL A 53 -3.50 -6.96 14.26
C VAL A 53 -4.54 -6.43 13.28
N TYR A 54 -4.84 -7.17 12.22
CA TYR A 54 -5.66 -6.68 11.09
C TYR A 54 -6.99 -7.42 10.87
N GLY A 55 -7.22 -8.56 11.54
CA GLY A 55 -8.42 -9.37 11.32
C GLY A 55 -9.74 -8.64 11.56
N GLY A 56 -9.72 -7.57 12.36
CA GLY A 56 -10.87 -6.71 12.62
C GLY A 56 -10.92 -5.40 11.81
N GLU A 57 -9.89 -5.09 11.01
CA GLU A 57 -9.81 -3.82 10.28
C GLU A 57 -10.65 -3.88 9.00
N LYS A 58 -11.64 -3.01 8.89
CA LYS A 58 -12.57 -2.99 7.75
C LYS A 58 -11.98 -2.37 6.49
N ASP A 59 -11.02 -1.46 6.66
CA ASP A 59 -10.48 -0.63 5.58
C ASP A 59 -9.13 -1.15 5.06
N ILE A 60 -8.54 -2.13 5.72
CA ILE A 60 -7.30 -2.80 5.31
C ILE A 60 -7.65 -4.22 4.88
N CYS A 61 -7.35 -4.53 3.62
CA CYS A 61 -7.54 -5.86 3.05
C CYS A 61 -6.17 -6.54 2.94
N LEU A 62 -5.92 -7.50 3.84
CA LEU A 62 -4.73 -8.33 3.72
C LEU A 62 -4.93 -9.35 2.61
N GLN A 63 -3.99 -9.39 1.69
CA GLN A 63 -3.85 -10.47 0.73
C GLN A 63 -3.14 -11.66 1.37
N GLU A 64 -3.02 -12.76 0.65
CA GLU A 64 -2.31 -13.92 1.12
C GLU A 64 -0.85 -13.60 1.48
N LEU A 65 -0.41 -14.07 2.65
CA LEU A 65 0.99 -13.94 3.09
C LEU A 65 1.89 -14.81 2.21
N VAL A 66 2.89 -14.19 1.62
CA VAL A 66 3.86 -14.85 0.74
C VAL A 66 5.17 -15.12 1.47
N TYR A 67 5.67 -16.35 1.36
CA TYR A 67 7.01 -16.73 1.80
C TYR A 67 8.03 -16.62 0.66
N LEU A 68 9.10 -15.87 0.90
CA LEU A 68 10.25 -15.76 0.01
C LEU A 68 11.50 -16.32 0.70
N GLU A 69 12.00 -17.43 0.18
CA GLU A 69 13.31 -17.91 0.52
C GLU A 69 14.37 -17.06 -0.19
N PHE A 70 15.31 -16.51 0.56
CA PHE A 70 16.44 -15.77 0.05
C PHE A 70 17.71 -16.51 0.41
N LEU A 71 18.39 -17.01 -0.59
CA LEU A 71 19.60 -17.79 -0.38
C LEU A 71 20.82 -16.90 -0.09
N ASP A 72 21.82 -17.47 0.54
CA ASP A 72 23.05 -16.81 0.99
C ASP A 72 23.91 -16.16 -0.11
N GLU A 73 23.63 -16.45 -1.38
CA GLU A 73 24.23 -15.74 -2.51
C GLU A 73 23.64 -14.35 -2.78
N PHE A 74 22.56 -14.00 -2.11
CA PHE A 74 21.86 -12.70 -2.25
C PHE A 74 21.39 -12.38 -3.69
N VAL A 75 21.10 -13.40 -4.47
CA VAL A 75 20.63 -13.24 -5.86
C VAL A 75 19.12 -13.11 -5.89
N VAL A 76 18.64 -12.00 -6.42
CA VAL A 76 17.22 -11.79 -6.71
C VAL A 76 16.85 -12.51 -8.00
N ARG A 77 15.83 -13.36 -7.97
CA ARG A 77 15.37 -14.18 -9.10
C ARG A 77 13.99 -13.75 -9.57
N GLU A 78 13.66 -14.05 -10.81
CA GLU A 78 12.32 -13.78 -11.36
C GLU A 78 11.22 -14.50 -10.55
N SER A 79 11.51 -15.69 -10.03
CA SER A 79 10.57 -16.42 -9.17
C SER A 79 10.17 -15.68 -7.89
N HIS A 80 10.99 -14.77 -7.37
CA HIS A 80 10.60 -13.93 -6.23
C HIS A 80 9.53 -12.92 -6.64
N PHE A 81 9.64 -12.34 -7.84
CA PHE A 81 8.66 -11.39 -8.34
C PHE A 81 7.33 -12.08 -8.66
N GLU A 82 7.38 -13.24 -9.32
CA GLU A 82 6.16 -13.98 -9.66
C GLU A 82 5.34 -14.38 -8.43
N LYS A 83 6.01 -14.72 -7.32
CA LYS A 83 5.33 -15.05 -6.06
C LYS A 83 4.60 -13.87 -5.43
N VAL A 84 5.13 -12.66 -5.56
CA VAL A 84 4.52 -11.46 -4.96
C VAL A 84 3.64 -10.69 -5.93
N LYS A 85 3.57 -11.12 -7.20
CA LYS A 85 2.78 -10.46 -8.22
C LYS A 85 1.30 -10.49 -7.86
N ASP A 86 0.72 -9.29 -7.83
CA ASP A 86 -0.71 -9.11 -7.64
C ASP A 86 -1.09 -7.71 -8.15
N GLU A 87 -1.98 -7.66 -9.12
CA GLU A 87 -2.34 -6.41 -9.81
C GLU A 87 -3.06 -5.43 -8.87
N ASP A 88 -3.79 -5.96 -7.91
CA ASP A 88 -4.59 -5.17 -6.97
C ASP A 88 -3.80 -4.69 -5.74
N THR A 89 -2.53 -5.05 -5.60
CA THR A 89 -1.71 -4.62 -4.46
C THR A 89 -1.49 -3.11 -4.46
N ASP A 90 -1.81 -2.47 -3.34
CA ASP A 90 -1.51 -1.05 -3.12
C ASP A 90 -0.18 -0.82 -2.40
N VAL A 91 0.15 -1.72 -1.45
CA VAL A 91 1.34 -1.62 -0.62
C VAL A 91 1.88 -3.00 -0.26
N PHE A 92 3.19 -3.13 -0.19
CA PHE A 92 3.85 -4.32 0.36
C PHE A 92 4.15 -4.13 1.84
N LEU A 93 3.86 -5.16 2.65
CA LEU A 93 4.25 -5.24 4.05
C LEU A 93 5.29 -6.34 4.21
N LEU A 94 6.54 -5.97 4.40
CA LEU A 94 7.66 -6.91 4.40
C LEU A 94 8.22 -7.09 5.80
N ASP A 95 8.35 -8.35 6.22
CA ASP A 95 9.05 -8.78 7.42
C ASP A 95 10.13 -9.80 7.07
N GLY A 96 11.16 -9.84 7.87
CA GLY A 96 12.24 -10.81 7.76
C GLY A 96 13.63 -10.22 7.69
N MET A 97 14.60 -11.06 8.02
CA MET A 97 16.01 -10.69 8.04
C MET A 97 16.60 -10.65 6.63
N MET A 98 17.50 -9.68 6.40
CA MET A 98 18.29 -9.56 5.16
C MET A 98 17.45 -9.31 3.90
N GLY A 99 16.23 -8.77 4.07
CA GLY A 99 15.30 -8.51 2.97
C GLY A 99 15.60 -7.26 2.11
N GLN A 100 16.65 -6.49 2.42
CA GLN A 100 16.92 -5.19 1.78
C GLN A 100 17.01 -5.30 0.26
N HIS A 101 17.77 -6.27 -0.25
CA HIS A 101 17.93 -6.46 -1.70
C HIS A 101 16.60 -6.81 -2.39
N LEU A 102 15.81 -7.70 -1.78
CA LEU A 102 14.49 -8.05 -2.29
C LEU A 102 13.54 -6.87 -2.24
N ALA A 103 13.50 -6.16 -1.11
CA ALA A 103 12.64 -4.99 -0.91
C ALA A 103 12.86 -3.92 -1.99
N VAL A 104 14.10 -3.51 -2.23
CA VAL A 104 14.42 -2.50 -3.24
C VAL A 104 14.07 -2.99 -4.65
N ASN A 105 14.32 -4.26 -4.97
CA ASN A 105 14.00 -4.81 -6.29
C ASN A 105 12.49 -4.97 -6.49
N ILE A 106 11.73 -5.38 -5.48
CA ILE A 106 10.25 -5.42 -5.53
C ILE A 106 9.69 -4.00 -5.72
N ALA A 107 10.16 -3.03 -4.94
CA ALA A 107 9.74 -1.64 -5.08
C ALA A 107 10.08 -1.07 -6.47
N LYS A 108 11.25 -1.40 -7.01
CA LYS A 108 11.66 -1.01 -8.37
C LYS A 108 10.73 -1.60 -9.45
N ARG A 109 10.37 -2.87 -9.30
CA ARG A 109 9.52 -3.59 -10.26
C ARG A 109 8.08 -3.09 -10.27
N TYR A 110 7.48 -2.97 -9.09
CA TYR A 110 6.04 -2.72 -8.95
C TYR A 110 5.69 -1.26 -8.68
N ARG A 111 6.65 -0.42 -8.33
CA ARG A 111 6.44 1.01 -8.04
C ARG A 111 5.38 1.26 -6.97
N LYS A 112 5.28 0.37 -5.99
CA LYS A 112 4.35 0.46 -4.86
C LYS A 112 5.10 0.83 -3.58
N PRO A 113 4.46 1.53 -2.64
CA PRO A 113 5.01 1.76 -1.31
C PRO A 113 5.35 0.45 -0.60
N MET A 114 6.35 0.48 0.26
CA MET A 114 6.73 -0.65 1.08
C MET A 114 6.81 -0.25 2.55
N VAL A 115 6.14 -1.03 3.40
CA VAL A 115 6.23 -0.94 4.85
C VAL A 115 7.05 -2.11 5.33
N THR A 116 8.10 -1.87 6.11
CA THR A 116 8.98 -2.90 6.64
C THR A 116 8.81 -3.03 8.16
N VAL A 117 8.86 -4.26 8.65
CA VAL A 117 8.67 -4.60 10.07
C VAL A 117 9.94 -5.21 10.64
N GLY A 118 10.21 -4.96 11.92
CA GLY A 118 11.32 -5.53 12.65
C GLY A 118 12.33 -4.48 13.12
N CYS A 119 13.14 -4.83 14.09
CA CYS A 119 14.02 -3.89 14.79
C CYS A 119 15.07 -3.25 13.86
N CYS A 120 16.22 -3.89 13.70
CA CYS A 120 17.34 -3.29 12.96
C CYS A 120 17.11 -3.33 11.45
N THR A 121 16.55 -4.42 10.94
CA THR A 121 16.40 -4.67 9.50
C THR A 121 15.38 -3.75 8.84
N SER A 122 14.34 -3.31 9.58
CA SER A 122 13.37 -2.37 9.03
C SER A 122 13.99 -1.00 8.77
N THR A 123 14.87 -0.53 9.66
CA THR A 123 15.56 0.75 9.51
C THR A 123 16.45 0.75 8.29
N ASP A 124 17.29 -0.29 8.15
CA ASP A 124 18.23 -0.41 7.02
C ASP A 124 17.47 -0.55 5.70
N THR A 125 16.44 -1.38 5.67
CA THR A 125 15.62 -1.58 4.47
C THR A 125 14.91 -0.30 4.06
N THR A 126 14.34 0.43 5.02
CA THR A 126 13.69 1.72 4.77
C THR A 126 14.68 2.75 4.25
N ALA A 127 15.89 2.82 4.82
CA ALA A 127 16.94 3.70 4.35
C ALA A 127 17.34 3.38 2.91
N CYS A 128 17.56 2.11 2.59
CA CYS A 128 17.88 1.66 1.23
C CYS A 128 16.77 1.99 0.22
N LEU A 129 15.49 1.78 0.57
CA LEU A 129 14.35 2.14 -0.27
C LEU A 129 14.33 3.64 -0.58
N ARG A 130 14.46 4.48 0.44
CA ARG A 130 14.45 5.94 0.29
C ARG A 130 15.64 6.45 -0.49
N ALA A 131 16.84 5.91 -0.23
CA ALA A 131 18.05 6.24 -0.99
C ALA A 131 17.91 5.88 -2.48
N ALA A 132 17.16 4.83 -2.80
CA ALA A 132 16.85 4.43 -4.17
C ALA A 132 15.65 5.19 -4.79
N GLY A 133 15.07 6.16 -4.10
CA GLY A 133 13.97 6.98 -4.58
C GLY A 133 12.59 6.30 -4.49
N PHE A 134 12.45 5.28 -3.66
CA PHE A 134 11.17 4.59 -3.43
C PHE A 134 10.52 5.02 -2.12
N GLU A 135 9.21 4.84 -2.06
CA GLU A 135 8.42 5.13 -0.87
C GLU A 135 8.54 3.97 0.12
N GLY A 136 9.34 4.17 1.18
CA GLY A 136 9.62 3.19 2.23
C GLY A 136 9.32 3.72 3.62
N TYR A 137 8.72 2.87 4.44
CA TYR A 137 8.37 3.13 5.84
C TYR A 137 8.82 1.96 6.71
N GLY A 138 9.26 2.24 7.93
CA GLY A 138 9.69 1.22 8.87
C GLY A 138 8.90 1.27 10.17
N SER A 139 8.65 0.11 10.74
CA SER A 139 8.08 -0.06 12.07
C SER A 139 8.82 -1.15 12.84
N ILE A 140 8.86 -1.01 14.16
CA ILE A 140 9.50 -1.99 15.04
C ILE A 140 8.67 -3.28 15.09
N ASP A 141 7.35 -3.16 15.04
CA ASP A 141 6.39 -4.25 15.13
C ASP A 141 5.18 -4.07 14.21
N LEU A 142 4.31 -5.06 14.15
CA LEU A 142 3.11 -5.03 13.32
C LEU A 142 2.09 -3.98 13.81
N GLU A 143 1.97 -3.74 15.10
CA GLU A 143 1.05 -2.72 15.61
C GLU A 143 1.44 -1.32 15.13
N GLY A 144 2.72 -1.00 15.14
CA GLY A 144 3.25 0.27 14.64
C GLY A 144 3.06 0.47 13.13
N THR A 145 2.71 -0.57 12.37
CA THR A 145 2.40 -0.42 10.95
C THR A 145 0.99 0.11 10.69
N LYS A 146 0.06 -0.02 11.64
CA LYS A 146 -1.32 0.48 11.50
C LYS A 146 -1.42 1.96 11.12
N PRO A 147 -0.80 2.90 11.86
CA PRO A 147 -0.87 4.32 11.50
C PRO A 147 -0.25 4.60 10.13
N ILE A 148 0.79 3.86 9.74
CA ILE A 148 1.41 3.98 8.43
C ILE A 148 0.44 3.57 7.33
N LEU A 149 -0.18 2.39 7.46
CA LEU A 149 -1.15 1.89 6.49
C LEU A 149 -2.40 2.77 6.42
N LYS A 150 -2.88 3.32 7.54
CA LYS A 150 -3.97 4.30 7.54
C LYS A 150 -3.60 5.59 6.81
N THR A 151 -2.36 6.05 6.94
CA THR A 151 -1.86 7.20 6.17
C THR A 151 -1.81 6.89 4.67
N LEU A 152 -1.37 5.69 4.29
CA LEU A 152 -1.36 5.26 2.88
C LEU A 152 -2.77 5.09 2.32
N LEU A 153 -3.72 4.62 3.13
CA LEU A 153 -5.14 4.59 2.76
C LEU A 153 -5.69 6.00 2.52
N ALA A 154 -5.38 6.95 3.39
CA ALA A 154 -5.78 8.35 3.20
C ALA A 154 -5.16 8.94 1.92
N LYS A 155 -3.88 8.66 1.66
CA LYS A 155 -3.21 9.04 0.41
C LYS A 155 -3.91 8.45 -0.83
N LYS A 156 -4.27 7.15 -0.77
CA LYS A 156 -5.05 6.49 -1.82
C LYS A 156 -6.41 7.14 -2.01
N ALA A 157 -7.10 7.49 -0.93
CA ALA A 157 -8.40 8.16 -0.99
C ALA A 157 -8.29 9.53 -1.67
N ILE A 158 -7.30 10.33 -1.29
CA ILE A 158 -7.02 11.62 -1.91
C ILE A 158 -6.75 11.45 -3.41
N ALA A 159 -5.88 10.52 -3.79
CA ALA A 159 -5.53 10.27 -5.19
C ALA A 159 -6.73 9.81 -6.04
N ASN A 160 -7.72 9.19 -5.41
CA ASN A 160 -8.96 8.79 -6.09
C ASN A 160 -10.09 9.82 -5.99
N THR A 161 -9.86 10.94 -5.31
CA THR A 161 -10.85 12.01 -5.23
C THR A 161 -11.09 12.63 -6.60
N ARG A 162 -12.36 12.79 -6.94
CA ARG A 162 -12.80 13.47 -8.16
C ARG A 162 -13.72 14.62 -7.76
N VAL A 163 -13.34 15.81 -8.13
CA VAL A 163 -14.09 17.03 -7.83
C VAL A 163 -14.83 17.48 -9.09
N LEU A 164 -16.14 17.53 -9.03
CA LEU A 164 -16.97 18.15 -10.04
C LEU A 164 -17.36 19.56 -9.57
N SER A 165 -16.99 20.55 -10.33
CA SER A 165 -17.34 21.95 -10.06
C SER A 165 -18.25 22.48 -11.16
N ILE A 166 -19.49 22.85 -10.78
CA ILE A 166 -20.48 23.42 -11.68
C ILE A 166 -20.50 24.93 -11.43
N LEU A 167 -20.09 25.70 -12.42
CA LEU A 167 -19.86 27.12 -12.27
C LEU A 167 -20.68 27.95 -13.27
N LYS A 168 -21.25 29.03 -12.79
CA LYS A 168 -21.84 30.07 -13.65
C LYS A 168 -20.80 31.16 -13.88
N GLY A 169 -20.19 31.17 -15.06
CA GLY A 169 -19.15 32.12 -15.45
C GLY A 169 -17.73 31.59 -15.31
N ASP A 170 -16.76 32.44 -15.33
CA ASP A 170 -15.35 32.09 -15.33
C ASP A 170 -14.93 31.39 -14.02
N ILE A 171 -14.23 30.32 -14.19
CA ILE A 171 -13.60 29.57 -13.12
C ILE A 171 -12.72 30.42 -12.22
N CYS A 172 -11.99 31.35 -12.82
CA CYS A 172 -11.09 32.21 -12.10
C CYS A 172 -11.79 33.25 -11.21
N SER A 173 -13.04 33.56 -11.53
CA SER A 173 -13.78 34.59 -10.78
C SER A 173 -14.49 34.08 -9.54
N LYS A 174 -14.70 32.79 -9.44
CA LYS A 174 -15.50 32.22 -8.35
C LYS A 174 -14.80 31.25 -7.41
N GLY A 175 -13.61 31.11 -7.68
CA GLY A 175 -13.20 30.09 -6.97
C GLY A 175 -12.54 30.07 -5.99
N VAL A 176 -12.14 30.67 -6.16
CA VAL A 176 -11.12 30.24 -5.40
C VAL A 176 -10.32 31.43 -5.04
N GLU A 177 -10.93 32.26 -4.43
CA GLU A 177 -10.30 33.17 -3.50
C GLU A 177 -9.51 32.48 -2.42
N SER A 178 -9.61 31.16 -2.37
CA SER A 178 -8.74 30.33 -1.55
C SER A 178 -7.37 30.16 -2.20
N ASN A 179 -6.39 29.79 -1.40
CA ASN A 179 -5.00 29.61 -1.81
C ASN A 179 -4.76 28.47 -2.82
N ILE A 180 -5.82 27.79 -3.27
CA ILE A 180 -5.75 26.70 -4.22
C ILE A 180 -6.05 27.22 -5.62
N ARG A 181 -5.07 27.81 -6.24
CA ARG A 181 -5.17 28.29 -7.64
C ARG A 181 -4.54 27.37 -8.66
N ASP A 182 -3.78 26.40 -8.19
CA ASP A 182 -3.01 25.51 -9.06
C ASP A 182 -3.60 24.09 -9.01
N PHE A 183 -4.65 23.89 -9.80
CA PHE A 183 -5.31 22.58 -9.93
C PHE A 183 -4.39 21.53 -10.56
N ASP A 184 -3.54 21.93 -11.49
CA ASP A 184 -2.57 21.03 -12.12
C ASP A 184 -1.56 20.53 -11.11
N ARG A 185 -1.11 21.41 -10.21
CA ARG A 185 -0.23 21.02 -9.11
C ARG A 185 -0.90 20.01 -8.18
N LEU A 186 -2.16 20.23 -7.81
CA LEU A 186 -2.92 19.29 -6.96
C LEU A 186 -3.10 17.94 -7.66
N THR A 187 -3.43 17.96 -8.95
CA THR A 187 -3.53 16.73 -9.75
C THR A 187 -2.19 16.00 -9.82
N ASN A 188 -1.13 16.71 -10.13
CA ASN A 188 0.21 16.12 -10.27
C ASN A 188 0.79 15.63 -8.93
N GLN A 189 0.56 16.38 -7.85
CA GLN A 189 1.11 16.04 -6.53
C GLN A 189 0.28 14.99 -5.78
N TRP A 190 -1.04 15.05 -5.88
CA TRP A 190 -1.96 14.28 -5.06
C TRP A 190 -2.88 13.33 -5.83
N GLY A 191 -2.92 13.45 -7.17
CA GLY A 191 -3.77 12.63 -8.03
C GLY A 191 -5.23 13.04 -8.06
N ILE A 192 -5.60 14.17 -7.43
CA ILE A 192 -6.99 14.67 -7.41
C ILE A 192 -7.41 15.03 -8.83
N GLY A 193 -8.53 14.49 -9.29
CA GLY A 193 -9.11 14.86 -10.57
C GLY A 193 -10.12 16.01 -10.41
N PHE A 194 -10.03 16.98 -11.29
CA PHE A 194 -11.00 18.09 -11.36
C PHE A 194 -11.73 18.04 -12.69
N LYS A 195 -13.06 18.20 -12.66
CA LYS A 195 -13.89 18.42 -13.83
C LYS A 195 -14.71 19.69 -13.60
N PHE A 196 -14.63 20.60 -14.53
CA PHE A 196 -15.39 21.84 -14.48
C PHE A 196 -16.47 21.81 -15.55
N LEU A 197 -17.69 22.14 -15.18
CA LEU A 197 -18.83 22.26 -16.09
C LEU A 197 -19.41 23.66 -15.99
N ASN A 198 -19.82 24.21 -17.13
CA ASN A 198 -20.66 25.40 -17.14
C ASN A 198 -22.06 25.02 -16.62
N ALA A 199 -22.65 25.88 -15.80
CA ALA A 199 -23.97 25.62 -15.25
C ALA A 199 -25.07 25.54 -16.33
N GLU A 200 -24.92 26.27 -17.43
CA GLU A 200 -25.89 26.22 -18.53
C GLU A 200 -25.84 24.90 -19.27
N ASP A 201 -24.63 24.41 -19.58
CA ASP A 201 -24.39 23.08 -20.20
C ASP A 201 -24.91 21.97 -19.29
N PHE A 202 -24.65 22.08 -17.98
CA PHE A 202 -25.13 21.11 -16.99
C PHE A 202 -26.66 21.05 -16.92
N LEU A 203 -27.32 22.21 -16.91
CA LEU A 203 -28.80 22.28 -16.94
C LEU A 203 -29.38 21.72 -18.22
N GLN A 204 -28.69 21.91 -19.34
CA GLN A 204 -29.11 21.33 -20.62
C GLN A 204 -28.99 19.81 -20.62
N GLU A 205 -27.91 19.25 -20.08
CA GLU A 205 -27.76 17.80 -19.91
C GLU A 205 -28.86 17.24 -19.02
N ILE A 206 -29.18 17.85 -17.87
CA ILE A 206 -30.24 17.40 -16.97
C ILE A 206 -31.61 17.43 -17.68
N SER A 207 -31.87 18.46 -18.50
CA SER A 207 -33.15 18.55 -19.21
C SER A 207 -33.34 17.46 -20.28
N GLY A 208 -32.27 16.82 -20.65
CA GLY A 208 -32.25 15.69 -21.59
C GLY A 208 -32.40 14.31 -20.96
N LEU A 209 -32.38 14.21 -19.62
CA LEU A 209 -32.50 12.95 -18.91
C LEU A 209 -33.90 12.35 -19.05
N ASP A 210 -33.99 11.05 -19.25
CA ASP A 210 -35.26 10.34 -19.26
C ASP A 210 -35.79 10.09 -17.84
N ALA A 211 -37.05 9.62 -17.76
CA ALA A 211 -37.70 9.37 -16.48
C ALA A 211 -36.99 8.33 -15.60
N GLN A 212 -36.35 7.35 -16.21
CA GLN A 212 -35.63 6.30 -15.49
C GLN A 212 -34.28 6.83 -14.94
N GLU A 213 -33.61 7.68 -15.66
CA GLU A 213 -32.38 8.37 -15.23
C GLU A 213 -32.67 9.33 -14.07
N LEU A 214 -33.78 10.08 -14.15
CA LEU A 214 -34.23 10.95 -13.06
C LEU A 214 -34.61 10.17 -11.80
N GLU A 215 -35.27 9.03 -11.91
CA GLU A 215 -35.58 8.16 -10.78
C GLU A 215 -34.31 7.64 -10.10
N ARG A 216 -33.32 7.19 -10.88
CA ARG A 216 -32.01 6.77 -10.36
C ARG A 216 -31.27 7.91 -9.65
N ALA A 217 -31.29 9.10 -10.22
CA ALA A 217 -30.69 10.27 -9.61
C ALA A 217 -31.37 10.63 -8.29
N GLY A 218 -32.69 10.54 -8.22
CA GLY A 218 -33.47 10.74 -7.00
C GLY A 218 -33.10 9.72 -5.90
N ALA A 219 -33.05 8.44 -6.24
CA ALA A 219 -32.66 7.40 -5.30
C ALA A 219 -31.24 7.60 -4.75
N LEU A 220 -30.30 8.01 -5.60
CA LEU A 220 -28.93 8.33 -5.18
C LEU A 220 -28.88 9.57 -4.27
N ALA A 221 -29.69 10.58 -4.55
CA ALA A 221 -29.78 11.78 -3.71
C ALA A 221 -30.31 11.42 -2.31
N ASP A 222 -31.34 10.58 -2.22
CA ASP A 222 -31.90 10.12 -0.95
C ASP A 222 -30.88 9.32 -0.13
N GLU A 223 -30.10 8.44 -0.79
CA GLU A 223 -29.01 7.71 -0.15
C GLU A 223 -27.93 8.64 0.42
N LEU A 224 -27.51 9.64 -0.37
CA LEU A 224 -26.50 10.61 0.06
C LEU A 224 -26.98 11.49 1.21
N MET A 225 -28.26 11.88 1.19
CA MET A 225 -28.85 12.65 2.28
C MET A 225 -28.93 11.84 3.56
N ALA A 226 -29.31 10.57 3.48
CA ALA A 226 -29.33 9.68 4.65
C ALA A 226 -27.93 9.46 5.26
N GLN A 227 -26.88 9.44 4.44
CA GLN A 227 -25.50 9.32 4.92
C GLN A 227 -24.96 10.63 5.52
N ALA A 228 -25.54 11.76 5.19
CA ALA A 228 -25.08 13.07 5.67
C ALA A 228 -25.73 13.49 7.01
N GLU A 229 -26.77 12.80 7.44
CA GLU A 229 -27.47 13.05 8.72
C GLU A 229 -26.87 12.26 9.89
N ASP A 230 -25.95 11.31 9.65
CA ASP A 230 -25.18 10.57 10.65
C ASP A 230 -23.80 11.22 10.88
#